data_37c278d5e57c8ab84d73f84b18912395
#
_entry.id   37c278d5e57c8ab84d73f84b18912395
#
_cell.length_a   1.000
_cell.length_b   1.000
_cell.length_c   1.000
_cell.angle_alpha   90.00
_cell.angle_beta   90.00
_cell.angle_gamma   90.00
#
_symmetry.space_group_name_H-M   'P 1'
#
loop_
_entity.id
_entity.type
_entity.pdbx_description
1 polymer ?
#
loop_
_entity_poly.entity_id
_entity_poly.type
_entity_poly.pdbx_seq_one_letter_code
_entity_poly.pdbx_strand_id
1 'polypeptide(L)'
;GPHGINELGMYSSDTNPATPRMLGKAETMEELKQVMDGYDCGIRYADSLVGQLFQWLRDHGVYEDTAIIITADHGENMGELAIYAEHATADQPTCHIPFIIKWPGGRKGAVDTGFHYNLDAVPTMADLLHVEKKDNWDGESYAASVLTDADTGRDSLVLSQMAHVCQRSARFGDWLYIRTIHDGFHLFDDEMLFNVKDDPHEQHDVKAEHPELCAKGAKIILDWQEAEMKKSANETDPMWVVMKEGGPYHTWGHLESYCQRLEETGRAEGARKLREKYSK
;
A
#
# COMPACT_ATOMS: atom_id res chain seq x y z
N GLY A 1 11.66 5.02 -12.39
CA GLY A 1 11.02 4.41 -13.54
C GLY A 1 10.79 5.41 -14.67
N PRO A 2 10.25 4.99 -15.82
CA PRO A 2 10.01 5.89 -16.96
C PRO A 2 8.82 6.84 -16.74
N HIS A 3 7.96 6.56 -15.79
CA HIS A 3 6.77 7.32 -15.47
C HIS A 3 7.10 8.74 -14.96
N GLY A 4 7.50 8.95 -13.74
CA GLY A 4 7.91 10.25 -13.19
C GLY A 4 6.79 11.31 -13.08
N ILE A 5 7.16 12.50 -12.64
CA ILE A 5 6.23 13.60 -12.34
C ILE A 5 5.59 14.28 -13.58
N ASN A 6 6.12 14.01 -14.76
CA ASN A 6 5.56 14.57 -16.01
C ASN A 6 4.18 14.02 -16.36
N GLU A 7 3.80 12.93 -15.71
CA GLU A 7 2.48 12.32 -15.81
C GLU A 7 2.10 11.89 -14.39
N LEU A 8 1.23 12.64 -13.76
CA LEU A 8 0.69 12.26 -12.44
C LEU A 8 -0.28 11.07 -12.58
N GLY A 9 -0.86 10.85 -13.78
CA GLY A 9 -1.43 9.58 -14.18
C GLY A 9 -0.47 8.89 -15.14
N MET A 10 -0.29 7.58 -15.03
CA MET A 10 0.77 6.84 -15.71
C MET A 10 0.82 7.00 -17.25
N TYR A 11 -0.33 7.14 -17.89
CA TYR A 11 -0.43 7.11 -19.36
C TYR A 11 -0.79 8.44 -20.00
N SER A 12 -1.12 9.46 -19.23
CA SER A 12 -1.52 10.77 -19.75
C SER A 12 -1.17 11.88 -18.77
N SER A 13 -0.80 13.04 -19.31
CA SER A 13 -0.64 14.30 -18.57
C SER A 13 -1.91 15.16 -18.59
N ASP A 14 -3.02 14.62 -19.09
CA ASP A 14 -4.29 15.35 -19.15
C ASP A 14 -4.92 15.44 -17.75
N THR A 15 -5.50 16.61 -17.46
CA THR A 15 -6.25 16.78 -16.23
C THR A 15 -7.50 15.89 -16.24
N ASN A 16 -7.70 15.11 -15.19
CA ASN A 16 -8.89 14.28 -15.03
C ASN A 16 -10.15 15.17 -14.88
N PRO A 17 -11.17 15.00 -15.73
CA PRO A 17 -12.41 15.77 -15.62
C PRO A 17 -13.13 15.62 -14.26
N ALA A 18 -12.95 14.52 -13.56
CA ALA A 18 -13.52 14.31 -12.23
C ALA A 18 -12.79 15.12 -11.14
N THR A 19 -11.54 15.48 -11.39
CA THR A 19 -10.70 16.27 -10.47
C THR A 19 -10.06 17.46 -11.20
N PRO A 20 -10.85 18.44 -11.70
CA PRO A 20 -10.39 19.46 -12.65
C PRO A 20 -9.39 20.47 -12.06
N ARG A 21 -9.18 20.45 -10.74
CA ARG A 21 -8.19 21.29 -10.06
C ARG A 21 -6.88 20.57 -9.78
N MET A 22 -6.82 19.26 -9.97
CA MET A 22 -5.60 18.50 -9.86
C MET A 22 -4.78 18.66 -11.12
N LEU A 23 -3.48 18.94 -10.98
CA LEU A 23 -2.58 18.99 -12.12
C LEU A 23 -2.46 17.58 -12.73
N GLY A 24 -2.47 17.49 -14.05
CA GLY A 24 -2.21 16.23 -14.76
C GLY A 24 -0.71 15.95 -14.94
N LYS A 25 0.13 16.95 -14.71
CA LYS A 25 1.60 16.88 -14.75
C LYS A 25 2.22 17.90 -13.82
N ALA A 26 3.47 17.66 -13.43
CA ALA A 26 4.33 18.65 -12.78
C ALA A 26 5.66 18.75 -13.52
N GLU A 27 6.06 19.96 -13.90
CA GLU A 27 7.31 20.24 -14.62
C GLU A 27 8.31 20.99 -13.72
N THR A 28 7.82 21.53 -12.62
CA THR A 28 8.62 22.27 -11.64
C THR A 28 8.41 21.75 -10.22
N MET A 29 9.36 22.00 -9.33
CA MET A 29 9.22 21.68 -7.90
C MET A 29 8.08 22.45 -7.24
N GLU A 30 7.75 23.63 -7.72
CA GLU A 30 6.62 24.41 -7.22
C GLU A 30 5.28 23.75 -7.58
N GLU A 31 5.14 23.23 -8.79
CA GLU A 31 3.95 22.49 -9.20
C GLU A 31 3.81 21.18 -8.45
N LEU A 32 4.92 20.43 -8.23
CA LEU A 32 4.91 19.22 -7.39
C LEU A 32 4.46 19.57 -5.96
N LYS A 33 5.01 20.63 -5.38
CA LYS A 33 4.60 21.12 -4.08
C LYS A 33 3.10 21.45 -4.04
N GLN A 34 2.56 22.04 -5.10
CA GLN A 34 1.12 22.34 -5.20
C GLN A 34 0.28 21.05 -5.16
N VAL A 35 0.72 19.97 -5.78
CA VAL A 35 0.05 18.64 -5.70
C VAL A 35 0.06 18.14 -4.26
N MET A 36 1.20 18.18 -3.58
CA MET A 36 1.34 17.75 -2.18
C MET A 36 0.49 18.63 -1.23
N ASP A 37 0.55 19.95 -1.40
CA ASP A 37 -0.28 20.89 -0.63
C ASP A 37 -1.79 20.62 -0.83
N GLY A 38 -2.18 20.22 -2.05
CA GLY A 38 -3.55 19.83 -2.37
C GLY A 38 -3.99 18.57 -1.63
N TYR A 39 -3.12 17.57 -1.55
CA TYR A 39 -3.35 16.34 -0.80
C TYR A 39 -3.48 16.63 0.71
N ASP A 40 -2.57 17.42 1.28
CA ASP A 40 -2.62 17.87 2.68
C ASP A 40 -3.88 18.67 3.00
N CYS A 41 -4.34 19.51 2.07
CA CYS A 41 -5.62 20.22 2.20
C CYS A 41 -6.81 19.25 2.26
N GLY A 42 -6.77 18.17 1.48
CA GLY A 42 -7.76 17.09 1.53
C GLY A 42 -7.81 16.42 2.89
N ILE A 43 -6.65 16.07 3.44
CA ILE A 43 -6.52 15.48 4.79
C ILE A 43 -7.09 16.45 5.83
N ARG A 44 -6.69 17.73 5.80
CA ARG A 44 -7.18 18.74 6.74
C ARG A 44 -8.69 18.95 6.66
N TYR A 45 -9.25 18.89 5.46
CA TYR A 45 -10.70 19.00 5.25
C TYR A 45 -11.42 17.80 5.86
N ALA A 46 -10.97 16.58 5.59
CA ALA A 46 -11.52 15.36 6.18
C ALA A 46 -11.44 15.37 7.72
N ASP A 47 -10.28 15.76 8.28
CA ASP A 47 -10.07 15.90 9.73
C ASP A 47 -11.07 16.90 10.35
N SER A 48 -11.33 18.02 9.67
CA SER A 48 -12.29 19.02 10.15
C SER A 48 -13.73 18.48 10.23
N LEU A 49 -14.12 17.62 9.28
CA LEU A 49 -15.45 16.97 9.29
C LEU A 49 -15.55 15.92 10.40
N VAL A 50 -14.50 15.12 10.59
CA VAL A 50 -14.40 14.16 11.69
C VAL A 50 -14.47 14.88 13.04
N GLY A 51 -13.78 16.03 13.16
CA GLY A 51 -13.83 16.89 14.35
C GLY A 51 -15.26 17.39 14.67
N GLN A 52 -16.03 17.79 13.64
CA GLN A 52 -17.45 18.20 13.80
C GLN A 52 -18.31 17.01 14.26
N LEU A 53 -18.10 15.82 13.71
CA LEU A 53 -18.81 14.61 14.14
C LEU A 53 -18.50 14.31 15.63
N PHE A 54 -17.23 14.39 16.04
CA PHE A 54 -16.86 14.16 17.43
C PHE A 54 -17.46 15.21 18.38
N GLN A 55 -17.54 16.47 17.94
CA GLN A 55 -18.20 17.52 18.73
C GLN A 55 -19.69 17.21 18.88
N TRP A 56 -20.35 16.79 17.80
CA TRP A 56 -21.75 16.38 17.85
C TRP A 56 -21.99 15.24 18.83
N LEU A 57 -21.16 14.18 18.82
CA LEU A 57 -21.25 13.07 19.77
C LEU A 57 -21.08 13.52 21.23
N ARG A 58 -20.19 14.47 21.49
CA ARG A 58 -20.00 15.06 22.84
C ARG A 58 -21.21 15.86 23.28
N ASP A 59 -21.74 16.71 22.41
CA ASP A 59 -22.90 17.57 22.71
C ASP A 59 -24.15 16.73 23.01
N HIS A 60 -24.23 15.52 22.47
CA HIS A 60 -25.31 14.57 22.73
C HIS A 60 -25.01 13.56 23.86
N GLY A 61 -23.84 13.68 24.50
CA GLY A 61 -23.47 12.84 25.64
C GLY A 61 -23.21 11.37 25.32
N VAL A 62 -22.98 11.03 24.05
CA VAL A 62 -22.79 9.63 23.59
C VAL A 62 -21.33 9.34 23.18
N TYR A 63 -20.43 10.33 23.21
CA TYR A 63 -19.06 10.18 22.76
C TYR A 63 -18.30 9.07 23.50
N GLU A 64 -18.42 9.01 24.83
CA GLU A 64 -17.67 8.02 25.63
C GLU A 64 -18.12 6.59 25.34
N ASP A 65 -19.41 6.39 25.07
CA ASP A 65 -20.00 5.08 24.80
C ASP A 65 -19.95 4.67 23.32
N THR A 66 -19.43 5.54 22.45
CA THR A 66 -19.28 5.26 21.01
C THR A 66 -17.90 4.68 20.72
N ALA A 67 -17.86 3.51 20.09
CA ALA A 67 -16.64 3.00 19.47
C ALA A 67 -16.35 3.78 18.19
N ILE A 68 -15.09 4.20 18.00
CA ILE A 68 -14.66 4.96 16.81
C ILE A 68 -13.42 4.29 16.25
N ILE A 69 -13.44 4.01 14.95
CA ILE A 69 -12.29 3.51 14.19
C ILE A 69 -12.02 4.48 13.05
N ILE A 70 -10.78 4.96 12.96
CA ILE A 70 -10.29 5.79 11.85
C ILE A 70 -9.22 4.99 11.14
N THR A 71 -9.41 4.75 9.85
CA THR A 71 -8.48 3.99 9.02
C THR A 71 -8.57 4.45 7.58
N ALA A 72 -7.75 3.86 6.70
CA ALA A 72 -7.81 4.03 5.25
C ALA A 72 -7.85 2.64 4.58
N ASP A 73 -8.25 2.60 3.32
CA ASP A 73 -8.19 1.40 2.46
C ASP A 73 -6.77 1.14 1.97
N HIS A 74 -6.02 2.19 1.60
CA HIS A 74 -4.62 2.18 1.21
C HIS A 74 -3.98 3.54 1.51
N GLY A 75 -2.67 3.61 1.40
CA GLY A 75 -1.90 4.83 1.39
C GLY A 75 -1.68 5.36 -0.04
N GLU A 76 -0.72 6.26 -0.21
CA GLU A 76 -0.43 6.92 -1.49
C GLU A 76 1.07 7.19 -1.62
N ASN A 77 1.64 6.91 -2.80
CA ASN A 77 3.00 7.32 -3.13
C ASN A 77 3.01 8.79 -3.57
N MET A 78 3.94 9.55 -3.04
CA MET A 78 4.17 10.96 -3.41
C MET A 78 5.62 11.21 -3.87
N GLY A 79 6.20 10.22 -4.55
CA GLY A 79 7.56 10.23 -5.08
C GLY A 79 8.35 8.96 -4.79
N GLU A 80 7.92 8.18 -3.81
CA GLU A 80 8.53 6.90 -3.47
C GLU A 80 8.46 5.95 -4.67
N LEU A 81 9.53 5.23 -4.92
CA LEU A 81 9.71 4.35 -6.08
C LEU A 81 9.44 5.05 -7.44
N ALA A 82 9.58 6.39 -7.50
CA ALA A 82 9.24 7.23 -8.65
C ALA A 82 7.76 7.15 -9.08
N ILE A 83 6.86 6.90 -8.12
CA ILE A 83 5.42 6.90 -8.30
C ILE A 83 4.84 8.16 -7.62
N TYR A 84 3.92 8.83 -8.30
CA TYR A 84 3.34 10.09 -7.85
C TYR A 84 1.82 10.04 -7.92
N ALA A 85 1.17 10.30 -6.78
CA ALA A 85 -0.29 10.32 -6.63
C ALA A 85 -0.96 9.02 -7.12
N GLU A 86 -0.37 7.89 -6.72
CA GLU A 86 -0.80 6.53 -7.06
C GLU A 86 -0.52 5.57 -5.88
N HIS A 87 -1.21 4.44 -5.85
CA HIS A 87 -1.08 3.37 -4.85
C HIS A 87 -0.72 2.04 -5.53
N ALA A 88 0.32 2.07 -6.34
CA ALA A 88 0.60 1.04 -7.33
C ALA A 88 1.41 -0.16 -6.80
N THR A 89 2.09 -0.05 -5.67
CA THR A 89 3.15 -0.96 -5.23
C THR A 89 2.87 -1.62 -3.87
N ALA A 90 3.58 -2.71 -3.58
CA ALA A 90 3.53 -3.38 -2.28
C ALA A 90 4.58 -2.80 -1.31
N ASP A 91 4.68 -1.48 -1.27
CA ASP A 91 5.61 -0.69 -0.46
C ASP A 91 4.97 -0.14 0.83
N GLN A 92 5.78 0.50 1.67
CA GLN A 92 5.32 1.08 2.93
C GLN A 92 4.33 2.23 2.71
N PRO A 93 4.56 3.23 1.82
CA PRO A 93 3.62 4.32 1.59
C PRO A 93 2.24 3.86 1.14
N THR A 94 2.16 2.82 0.32
CA THR A 94 0.87 2.24 -0.13
C THR A 94 0.21 1.36 0.95
N CYS A 95 0.98 0.56 1.67
CA CYS A 95 0.45 -0.53 2.49
C CYS A 95 0.35 -0.22 3.98
N HIS A 96 1.10 0.76 4.50
CA HIS A 96 1.08 1.15 5.91
C HIS A 96 0.02 2.22 6.15
N ILE A 97 -1.21 1.79 6.37
CA ILE A 97 -2.37 2.67 6.59
C ILE A 97 -2.46 3.16 8.04
N PRO A 98 -3.05 4.34 8.30
CA PRO A 98 -3.39 4.76 9.64
C PRO A 98 -4.46 3.84 10.23
N PHE A 99 -4.33 3.50 11.52
CA PHE A 99 -5.34 2.74 12.24
C PHE A 99 -5.47 3.25 13.69
N ILE A 100 -6.55 3.95 13.99
CA ILE A 100 -6.80 4.56 15.30
C ILE A 100 -8.10 3.99 15.85
N ILE A 101 -8.06 3.47 17.07
CA ILE A 101 -9.24 2.92 17.76
C ILE A 101 -9.50 3.69 19.04
N LYS A 102 -10.72 4.22 19.17
CA LYS A 102 -11.32 4.56 20.46
C LYS A 102 -12.37 3.50 20.77
N TRP A 103 -12.17 2.77 21.86
CA TRP A 103 -13.12 1.76 22.33
C TRP A 103 -13.62 2.14 23.72
N PRO A 104 -14.96 2.02 24.02
CA PRO A 104 -15.48 2.22 25.37
C PRO A 104 -14.79 1.28 26.37
N GLY A 105 -14.16 1.85 27.40
CA GLY A 105 -13.37 1.07 28.37
C GLY A 105 -12.01 0.59 27.89
N GLY A 106 -11.61 0.89 26.64
CA GLY A 106 -10.30 0.55 26.10
C GLY A 106 -9.17 1.45 26.62
N ARG A 107 -7.95 1.11 26.24
CA ARG A 107 -6.73 1.88 26.56
C ARG A 107 -6.81 3.29 25.98
N LYS A 108 -6.20 4.25 26.66
CA LYS A 108 -6.14 5.64 26.21
C LYS A 108 -4.69 6.06 25.97
N GLY A 109 -4.44 6.73 24.84
CA GLY A 109 -3.13 7.26 24.50
C GLY A 109 -2.03 6.20 24.32
N ALA A 110 -2.42 4.95 24.08
CA ALA A 110 -1.49 3.86 23.83
C ALA A 110 -1.14 3.78 22.35
N VAL A 111 0.06 3.27 22.05
CA VAL A 111 0.51 2.92 20.70
C VAL A 111 0.79 1.44 20.70
N ASP A 112 0.18 0.72 19.77
CA ASP A 112 0.52 -0.66 19.43
C ASP A 112 1.53 -0.64 18.27
N THR A 113 2.67 -1.24 18.46
CA THR A 113 3.75 -1.33 17.45
C THR A 113 3.84 -2.69 16.78
N GLY A 114 2.93 -3.60 17.12
CA GLY A 114 2.82 -4.92 16.52
C GLY A 114 2.37 -4.85 15.06
N PHE A 115 2.73 -5.84 14.29
CA PHE A 115 2.25 -5.95 12.91
C PHE A 115 0.86 -6.54 12.84
N HIS A 116 -0.07 -5.80 12.24
CA HIS A 116 -1.46 -6.20 12.04
C HIS A 116 -1.86 -5.99 10.57
N TYR A 117 -2.73 -6.88 10.07
CA TYR A 117 -3.42 -6.65 8.80
C TYR A 117 -4.71 -5.85 9.02
N ASN A 118 -5.16 -5.10 8.03
CA ASN A 118 -6.47 -4.45 8.07
C ASN A 118 -7.63 -5.46 8.21
N LEU A 119 -7.46 -6.67 7.68
CA LEU A 119 -8.44 -7.76 7.82
C LEU A 119 -8.59 -8.28 9.27
N ASP A 120 -7.65 -7.96 10.15
CA ASP A 120 -7.71 -8.29 11.59
C ASP A 120 -8.75 -7.44 12.33
N ALA A 121 -9.18 -6.32 11.76
CA ALA A 121 -10.16 -5.43 12.36
C ALA A 121 -11.50 -6.13 12.60
N VAL A 122 -11.95 -6.97 11.67
CA VAL A 122 -13.25 -7.66 11.76
C VAL A 122 -13.29 -8.66 12.93
N PRO A 123 -12.36 -9.64 13.05
CA PRO A 123 -12.32 -10.53 14.22
C PRO A 123 -12.03 -9.77 15.53
N THR A 124 -11.28 -8.67 15.49
CA THR A 124 -11.08 -7.82 16.68
C THR A 124 -12.39 -7.19 17.16
N MET A 125 -13.17 -6.62 16.26
CA MET A 125 -14.49 -6.08 16.59
C MET A 125 -15.45 -7.16 17.11
N ALA A 126 -15.41 -8.36 16.52
CA ALA A 126 -16.23 -9.48 16.97
C ALA A 126 -15.91 -9.85 18.44
N ASP A 127 -14.62 -9.96 18.80
CA ASP A 127 -14.20 -10.23 20.17
C ASP A 127 -14.60 -9.10 21.13
N LEU A 128 -14.38 -7.84 20.74
CA LEU A 128 -14.75 -6.68 21.56
C LEU A 128 -16.27 -6.55 21.77
N LEU A 129 -17.07 -7.02 20.82
CA LEU A 129 -18.54 -7.03 20.89
C LEU A 129 -19.10 -8.34 21.44
N HIS A 130 -18.26 -9.32 21.77
CA HIS A 130 -18.66 -10.68 22.20
C HIS A 130 -19.56 -11.37 21.17
N VAL A 131 -19.26 -11.18 19.89
CA VAL A 131 -19.94 -11.84 18.76
C VAL A 131 -19.11 -13.04 18.30
N GLU A 132 -19.77 -14.11 17.94
CA GLU A 132 -19.12 -15.32 17.44
C GLU A 132 -18.38 -15.04 16.11
N LYS A 133 -17.11 -15.44 16.05
CA LYS A 133 -16.29 -15.35 14.85
C LYS A 133 -16.60 -16.49 13.90
N LYS A 134 -16.49 -16.24 12.59
CA LYS A 134 -16.66 -17.28 11.59
C LYS A 134 -15.33 -17.96 11.29
N ASP A 135 -15.36 -19.26 11.10
CA ASP A 135 -14.17 -20.11 10.83
C ASP A 135 -13.45 -19.76 9.51
N ASN A 136 -14.14 -19.05 8.60
CA ASN A 136 -13.58 -18.67 7.30
C ASN A 136 -12.99 -17.24 7.28
N TRP A 137 -12.74 -16.64 8.44
CA TRP A 137 -12.02 -15.36 8.52
C TRP A 137 -10.53 -15.61 8.71
N ASP A 138 -9.72 -15.03 7.84
CA ASP A 138 -8.25 -15.17 7.87
C ASP A 138 -7.58 -14.22 8.87
N GLY A 139 -8.30 -13.21 9.37
CA GLY A 139 -7.80 -12.23 10.33
C GLY A 139 -7.62 -12.78 11.73
N GLU A 140 -6.65 -12.24 12.46
CA GLU A 140 -6.37 -12.53 13.85
C GLU A 140 -6.75 -11.33 14.74
N SER A 141 -7.47 -11.61 15.83
CA SER A 141 -7.93 -10.54 16.72
C SER A 141 -6.80 -9.97 17.57
N TYR A 142 -6.71 -8.65 17.62
CA TYR A 142 -5.87 -7.89 18.56
C TYR A 142 -6.70 -7.18 19.64
N ALA A 143 -7.88 -7.70 19.98
CA ALA A 143 -8.75 -7.13 21.03
C ALA A 143 -8.03 -7.00 22.38
N ALA A 144 -7.12 -7.92 22.70
CA ALA A 144 -6.33 -7.85 23.92
C ALA A 144 -5.42 -6.60 23.95
N SER A 145 -4.80 -6.20 22.84
CA SER A 145 -4.03 -4.94 22.75
C SER A 145 -4.91 -3.71 22.90
N VAL A 146 -6.17 -3.76 22.46
CA VAL A 146 -7.12 -2.63 22.63
C VAL A 146 -7.50 -2.42 24.08
N LEU A 147 -7.64 -3.51 24.84
CA LEU A 147 -8.13 -3.47 26.23
C LEU A 147 -7.01 -3.44 27.26
N THR A 148 -5.85 -4.02 26.97
CA THR A 148 -4.73 -4.23 27.90
C THR A 148 -3.38 -3.92 27.25
N ASP A 149 -2.28 -4.07 27.97
CA ASP A 149 -0.91 -3.92 27.45
C ASP A 149 -0.38 -5.21 26.76
N ALA A 150 -1.28 -6.11 26.33
CA ALA A 150 -0.87 -7.32 25.64
C ALA A 150 -0.29 -6.97 24.26
N ASP A 151 0.83 -7.60 23.91
CA ASP A 151 1.35 -7.63 22.55
C ASP A 151 0.67 -8.76 21.79
N THR A 152 0.00 -8.42 20.69
CA THR A 152 -0.70 -9.37 19.81
C THR A 152 -0.22 -9.28 18.37
N GLY A 153 0.87 -8.53 18.14
CA GLY A 153 1.46 -8.35 16.82
C GLY A 153 2.11 -9.62 16.26
N ARG A 154 2.19 -9.68 14.95
CA ARG A 154 2.94 -10.72 14.23
C ARG A 154 4.42 -10.34 14.12
N ASP A 155 5.29 -11.34 13.91
CA ASP A 155 6.71 -11.13 13.63
C ASP A 155 6.96 -10.58 12.22
N SER A 156 6.04 -10.81 11.29
CA SER A 156 6.13 -10.34 9.91
C SER A 156 4.75 -10.28 9.23
N LEU A 157 4.68 -9.50 8.14
CA LEU A 157 3.53 -9.43 7.24
C LEU A 157 3.99 -9.75 5.82
N VAL A 158 3.10 -10.35 5.03
CA VAL A 158 3.24 -10.43 3.56
C VAL A 158 2.14 -9.60 2.93
N LEU A 159 2.53 -8.67 2.08
CA LEU A 159 1.64 -7.75 1.38
C LEU A 159 1.64 -8.11 -0.12
N SER A 160 0.54 -7.87 -0.80
CA SER A 160 0.40 -8.21 -2.22
C SER A 160 -0.27 -7.10 -3.00
N GLN A 161 0.26 -6.80 -4.18
CA GLN A 161 -0.35 -5.91 -5.17
C GLN A 161 -0.47 -6.67 -6.50
N MET A 162 -1.64 -6.62 -7.14
CA MET A 162 -1.90 -7.37 -8.37
C MET A 162 -2.67 -6.57 -9.44
N ALA A 163 -3.03 -5.32 -9.17
CA ALA A 163 -3.81 -4.49 -10.09
C ALA A 163 -2.94 -3.60 -10.98
N HIS A 164 -1.95 -2.94 -10.41
CA HIS A 164 -1.01 -2.05 -11.11
C HIS A 164 0.32 -2.76 -11.42
N VAL A 165 0.82 -3.50 -10.45
CA VAL A 165 2.00 -4.37 -10.56
C VAL A 165 1.64 -5.76 -10.06
N CYS A 166 2.49 -6.77 -10.30
CA CYS A 166 2.43 -8.01 -9.53
C CYS A 166 3.63 -8.04 -8.60
N GLN A 167 3.41 -7.67 -7.34
CA GLN A 167 4.44 -7.65 -6.30
C GLN A 167 3.95 -8.34 -5.04
N ARG A 168 4.89 -8.97 -4.34
CA ARG A 168 4.76 -9.34 -2.93
C ARG A 168 5.88 -8.73 -2.13
N SER A 169 5.57 -8.24 -0.95
CA SER A 169 6.59 -7.79 -0.01
C SER A 169 6.49 -8.51 1.32
N ALA A 170 7.61 -8.61 2.01
CA ALA A 170 7.71 -9.08 3.39
C ALA A 170 8.16 -7.91 4.27
N ARG A 171 7.32 -7.53 5.25
CA ARG A 171 7.64 -6.57 6.30
C ARG A 171 8.04 -7.31 7.56
N PHE A 172 9.27 -7.11 8.07
CA PHE A 172 9.79 -7.79 9.26
C PHE A 172 10.83 -6.95 9.99
N GLY A 173 10.66 -6.78 11.29
CA GLY A 173 11.48 -5.84 12.07
C GLY A 173 11.50 -4.45 11.43
N ASP A 174 12.66 -3.88 11.14
CA ASP A 174 12.82 -2.58 10.48
C ASP A 174 12.90 -2.69 8.94
N TRP A 175 12.70 -3.88 8.35
CA TRP A 175 12.97 -4.17 6.96
C TRP A 175 11.72 -4.40 6.13
N LEU A 176 11.78 -3.95 4.88
CA LEU A 176 10.83 -4.26 3.82
C LEU A 176 11.57 -4.88 2.64
N TYR A 177 11.27 -6.13 2.33
CA TYR A 177 11.73 -6.81 1.12
C TYR A 177 10.60 -6.87 0.12
N ILE A 178 10.84 -6.45 -1.14
CA ILE A 178 9.86 -6.47 -2.22
C ILE A 178 10.33 -7.43 -3.31
N ARG A 179 9.46 -8.37 -3.69
CA ARG A 179 9.63 -9.24 -4.86
C ARG A 179 8.71 -8.78 -5.97
N THR A 180 9.26 -8.40 -7.13
CA THR A 180 8.52 -7.99 -8.32
C THR A 180 8.42 -9.17 -9.30
N ILE A 181 7.20 -9.52 -9.71
CA ILE A 181 6.91 -10.55 -10.71
C ILE A 181 6.53 -9.88 -12.03
N HIS A 182 5.79 -8.79 -11.97
CA HIS A 182 5.51 -7.89 -13.09
C HIS A 182 5.53 -6.44 -12.58
N ASP A 183 6.35 -5.61 -13.20
CA ASP A 183 6.64 -4.26 -12.71
C ASP A 183 5.63 -3.19 -13.17
N GLY A 184 4.55 -3.55 -13.82
CA GLY A 184 3.55 -2.58 -14.30
C GLY A 184 4.10 -1.53 -15.26
N PHE A 185 5.21 -1.81 -15.95
CA PHE A 185 5.97 -0.88 -16.81
C PHE A 185 6.77 0.19 -16.06
N HIS A 186 6.95 0.05 -14.74
CA HIS A 186 7.77 0.97 -13.93
C HIS A 186 9.28 0.66 -13.98
N LEU A 187 9.69 -0.45 -14.59
CA LEU A 187 11.09 -0.90 -14.65
C LEU A 187 11.72 -1.15 -13.26
N PHE A 188 10.90 -1.64 -12.32
CA PHE A 188 11.43 -2.09 -11.03
C PHE A 188 12.34 -3.30 -11.18
N ASP A 189 13.31 -3.39 -10.29
CA ASP A 189 14.11 -4.60 -10.15
C ASP A 189 13.24 -5.76 -9.64
N ASP A 190 13.68 -7.00 -9.92
CA ASP A 190 13.00 -8.21 -9.46
C ASP A 190 12.99 -8.34 -7.94
N GLU A 191 13.98 -7.74 -7.28
CA GLU A 191 14.11 -7.67 -5.83
C GLU A 191 14.53 -6.28 -5.40
N MET A 192 13.96 -5.80 -4.29
CA MET A 192 14.36 -4.56 -3.61
C MET A 192 14.34 -4.79 -2.10
N LEU A 193 15.21 -4.11 -1.36
CA LEU A 193 15.28 -4.18 0.10
C LEU A 193 15.49 -2.78 0.69
N PHE A 194 14.65 -2.41 1.66
CA PHE A 194 14.70 -1.11 2.33
C PHE A 194 14.72 -1.27 3.85
N ASN A 195 15.50 -0.43 4.53
CA ASN A 195 15.40 -0.21 5.97
C ASN A 195 14.38 0.92 6.22
N VAL A 196 13.11 0.60 6.38
CA VAL A 196 12.04 1.61 6.46
C VAL A 196 12.01 2.40 7.76
N LYS A 197 12.87 2.09 8.73
CA LYS A 197 13.08 2.90 9.92
C LYS A 197 14.02 4.07 9.64
N ASP A 198 15.12 3.82 8.94
CA ASP A 198 16.16 4.80 8.64
C ASP A 198 15.89 5.50 7.31
N ASP A 199 15.19 4.84 6.40
CA ASP A 199 14.76 5.31 5.07
C ASP A 199 13.25 5.08 4.87
N PRO A 200 12.39 5.88 5.54
CA PRO A 200 10.93 5.71 5.47
C PRO A 200 10.34 6.03 4.09
N HIS A 201 11.11 6.65 3.19
CA HIS A 201 10.73 6.98 1.82
C HIS A 201 11.33 6.04 0.77
N GLU A 202 11.95 4.93 1.19
CA GLU A 202 12.43 3.86 0.30
C GLU A 202 13.32 4.36 -0.85
N GLN A 203 14.24 5.31 -0.54
CA GLN A 203 15.11 5.94 -1.53
C GLN A 203 16.39 5.14 -1.80
N HIS A 204 16.78 4.24 -0.89
CA HIS A 204 18.05 3.52 -0.93
C HIS A 204 17.82 2.01 -0.88
N ASP A 205 17.82 1.38 -2.07
CA ASP A 205 17.78 -0.08 -2.17
C ASP A 205 19.13 -0.67 -1.72
N VAL A 206 19.12 -1.34 -0.57
CA VAL A 206 20.29 -1.93 0.08
C VAL A 206 20.41 -3.46 -0.11
N LYS A 207 19.71 -4.03 -1.10
CA LYS A 207 19.74 -5.48 -1.38
C LYS A 207 21.13 -6.05 -1.61
N ALA A 208 22.04 -5.28 -2.23
CA ALA A 208 23.41 -5.71 -2.49
C ALA A 208 24.26 -5.78 -1.23
N GLU A 209 23.91 -4.99 -0.20
CA GLU A 209 24.62 -4.91 1.08
C GLU A 209 24.14 -5.98 2.06
N HIS A 210 22.88 -6.45 1.90
CA HIS A 210 22.19 -7.36 2.83
C HIS A 210 21.53 -8.56 2.13
N PRO A 211 22.28 -9.39 1.38
CA PRO A 211 21.72 -10.55 0.67
C PRO A 211 21.05 -11.58 1.62
N GLU A 212 21.52 -11.67 2.88
CA GLU A 212 20.91 -12.53 3.90
C GLU A 212 19.50 -12.06 4.30
N LEU A 213 19.24 -10.74 4.31
CA LEU A 213 17.92 -10.19 4.58
C LEU A 213 17.00 -10.36 3.37
N CYS A 214 17.52 -10.25 2.15
CA CYS A 214 16.77 -10.62 0.94
C CYS A 214 16.33 -12.09 1.00
N ALA A 215 17.25 -13.00 1.33
CA ALA A 215 16.92 -14.42 1.49
C ALA A 215 15.87 -14.67 2.60
N LYS A 216 15.95 -13.93 3.72
CA LYS A 216 14.94 -13.99 4.79
C LYS A 216 13.57 -13.49 4.30
N GLY A 217 13.50 -12.34 3.62
CA GLY A 217 12.27 -11.80 3.06
C GLY A 217 11.63 -12.74 2.04
N ALA A 218 12.43 -13.28 1.13
CA ALA A 218 11.97 -14.27 0.15
C ALA A 218 11.42 -15.53 0.82
N LYS A 219 12.09 -16.01 1.89
CA LYS A 219 11.60 -17.15 2.66
C LYS A 219 10.28 -16.86 3.35
N ILE A 220 10.09 -15.69 3.95
CA ILE A 220 8.82 -15.26 4.58
C ILE A 220 7.69 -15.32 3.55
N ILE A 221 7.90 -14.78 2.35
CA ILE A 221 6.90 -14.82 1.27
C ILE A 221 6.57 -16.27 0.87
N LEU A 222 7.59 -17.11 0.71
CA LEU A 222 7.41 -18.50 0.31
C LEU A 222 6.64 -19.32 1.37
N ASP A 223 7.04 -19.19 2.65
CA ASP A 223 6.38 -19.89 3.75
C ASP A 223 4.91 -19.45 3.88
N TRP A 224 4.66 -18.14 3.77
CA TRP A 224 3.30 -17.60 3.78
C TRP A 224 2.48 -18.13 2.59
N GLN A 225 3.02 -18.08 1.38
CA GLN A 225 2.33 -18.58 0.18
C GLN A 225 1.98 -20.07 0.33
N GLU A 226 2.91 -20.88 0.82
CA GLU A 226 2.67 -22.30 1.05
C GLU A 226 1.57 -22.52 2.10
N ALA A 227 1.58 -21.76 3.20
CA ALA A 227 0.58 -21.86 4.25
C ALA A 227 -0.81 -21.45 3.74
N GLU A 228 -0.91 -20.35 2.99
CA GLU A 228 -2.19 -19.87 2.45
C GLU A 228 -2.74 -20.80 1.36
N MET A 229 -1.89 -21.34 0.49
CA MET A 229 -2.32 -22.32 -0.52
C MET A 229 -2.81 -23.62 0.08
N LYS A 230 -2.29 -24.05 1.24
CA LYS A 230 -2.81 -25.23 1.96
C LYS A 230 -4.20 -25.02 2.56
N LYS A 231 -4.57 -23.76 2.88
CA LYS A 231 -5.90 -23.41 3.41
C LYS A 231 -6.89 -23.09 2.29
N SER A 232 -6.40 -22.63 1.15
CA SER A 232 -7.22 -22.15 0.04
C SER A 232 -8.00 -23.28 -0.63
N ALA A 233 -9.25 -22.98 -1.01
CA ALA A 233 -10.02 -23.83 -1.92
C ALA A 233 -9.58 -23.66 -3.40
N ASN A 234 -8.73 -22.68 -3.71
CA ASN A 234 -8.21 -22.45 -5.05
C ASN A 234 -7.02 -23.38 -5.33
N GLU A 235 -6.97 -23.93 -6.55
CA GLU A 235 -5.87 -24.78 -7.01
C GLU A 235 -4.62 -23.98 -7.41
N THR A 236 -4.77 -22.68 -7.64
CA THR A 236 -3.70 -21.80 -8.12
C THR A 236 -3.69 -20.51 -7.30
N ASP A 237 -2.50 -20.04 -6.94
CA ASP A 237 -2.28 -18.74 -6.36
C ASP A 237 -2.85 -17.63 -7.27
N PRO A 238 -3.71 -16.72 -6.76
CA PRO A 238 -4.33 -15.67 -7.55
C PRO A 238 -3.36 -14.78 -8.34
N MET A 239 -2.17 -14.54 -7.83
CA MET A 239 -1.15 -13.77 -8.55
C MET A 239 -0.71 -14.45 -9.84
N TRP A 240 -0.58 -15.79 -9.85
CA TRP A 240 -0.27 -16.53 -11.04
C TRP A 240 -1.45 -16.64 -12.02
N VAL A 241 -2.69 -16.53 -11.54
CA VAL A 241 -3.86 -16.37 -12.41
C VAL A 241 -3.74 -15.06 -13.16
N VAL A 242 -3.53 -13.93 -12.47
CA VAL A 242 -3.32 -12.61 -13.08
C VAL A 242 -2.18 -12.65 -14.10
N MET A 243 -1.05 -13.25 -13.76
CA MET A 243 0.10 -13.38 -14.69
C MET A 243 -0.23 -14.17 -15.96
N LYS A 244 -1.03 -15.23 -15.85
CA LYS A 244 -1.45 -16.04 -17.01
C LYS A 244 -2.50 -15.34 -17.88
N GLU A 245 -3.28 -14.44 -17.31
CA GLU A 245 -4.28 -13.62 -18.01
C GLU A 245 -3.68 -12.40 -18.72
N GLY A 246 -2.37 -12.18 -18.64
CA GLY A 246 -1.67 -11.12 -19.34
C GLY A 246 -1.04 -10.06 -18.44
N GLY A 247 -0.92 -10.33 -17.16
CA GLY A 247 -0.33 -9.42 -16.17
C GLY A 247 -1.35 -8.50 -15.48
N PRO A 248 -0.90 -7.48 -14.74
CA PRO A 248 -1.76 -6.56 -14.03
C PRO A 248 -2.78 -5.87 -14.95
N TYR A 249 -4.02 -5.73 -14.49
CA TYR A 249 -5.12 -5.17 -15.30
C TYR A 249 -4.77 -3.81 -15.93
N HIS A 250 -4.11 -2.94 -15.19
CA HIS A 250 -3.75 -1.60 -15.65
C HIS A 250 -2.68 -1.58 -16.76
N THR A 251 -2.05 -2.72 -17.08
CA THR A 251 -1.08 -2.83 -18.18
C THR A 251 -1.67 -3.38 -19.49
N TRP A 252 -2.90 -3.91 -19.45
CA TRP A 252 -3.48 -4.63 -20.59
C TRP A 252 -3.65 -3.75 -21.81
N GLY A 253 -2.95 -4.13 -22.90
CA GLY A 253 -3.00 -3.43 -24.18
C GLY A 253 -2.29 -2.07 -24.21
N HIS A 254 -1.63 -1.66 -23.12
CA HIS A 254 -1.04 -0.34 -22.99
C HIS A 254 0.46 -0.27 -23.32
N LEU A 255 1.18 -1.39 -23.48
CA LEU A 255 2.63 -1.36 -23.66
C LEU A 255 3.06 -0.44 -24.82
N GLU A 256 2.51 -0.64 -26.00
CA GLU A 256 2.97 0.09 -27.19
C GLU A 256 2.53 1.56 -27.17
N SER A 257 1.29 1.84 -26.75
CA SER A 257 0.81 3.23 -26.59
C SER A 257 1.62 3.99 -25.54
N TYR A 258 2.00 3.32 -24.44
CA TYR A 258 2.85 3.91 -23.42
C TYR A 258 4.29 4.13 -23.92
N CYS A 259 4.87 3.16 -24.64
CA CYS A 259 6.19 3.34 -25.28
C CYS A 259 6.19 4.51 -26.26
N GLN A 260 5.16 4.64 -27.08
CA GLN A 260 5.01 5.78 -27.99
C GLN A 260 4.93 7.10 -27.18
N ARG A 261 4.15 7.15 -26.12
CA ARG A 261 4.05 8.33 -25.24
C ARG A 261 5.40 8.69 -24.62
N LEU A 262 6.17 7.70 -24.17
CA LEU A 262 7.53 7.93 -23.67
C LEU A 262 8.46 8.55 -24.71
N GLU A 263 8.39 8.10 -25.97
CA GLU A 263 9.17 8.65 -27.08
C GLU A 263 8.77 10.10 -27.40
N GLU A 264 7.47 10.37 -27.50
CA GLU A 264 6.91 11.71 -27.76
C GLU A 264 7.27 12.74 -26.66
N THR A 265 7.49 12.26 -25.44
CA THR A 265 7.82 13.10 -24.26
C THR A 265 9.31 13.08 -23.91
N GLY A 266 10.18 12.60 -24.82
CA GLY A 266 11.63 12.64 -24.63
C GLY A 266 12.21 11.54 -23.70
N ARG A 267 11.43 10.49 -23.41
CA ARG A 267 11.80 9.36 -22.55
C ARG A 267 12.03 8.07 -23.34
N ALA A 268 12.56 8.17 -24.55
CA ALA A 268 12.76 7.04 -25.47
C ALA A 268 13.58 5.88 -24.89
N GLU A 269 14.51 6.15 -23.98
CA GLU A 269 15.28 5.10 -23.30
C GLU A 269 14.39 4.20 -22.43
N GLY A 270 13.39 4.76 -21.76
CA GLY A 270 12.38 3.99 -21.03
C GLY A 270 11.58 3.10 -21.96
N ALA A 271 11.12 3.64 -23.10
CA ALA A 271 10.39 2.87 -24.11
C ALA A 271 11.22 1.70 -24.67
N ARG A 272 12.51 1.94 -24.95
CA ARG A 272 13.42 0.87 -25.41
C ARG A 272 13.53 -0.25 -24.39
N LYS A 273 13.76 0.06 -23.12
CA LYS A 273 13.87 -0.92 -22.03
C LYS A 273 12.58 -1.72 -21.83
N LEU A 274 11.43 -1.06 -21.92
CA LEU A 274 10.12 -1.74 -21.80
C LEU A 274 9.88 -2.71 -22.95
N ARG A 275 10.16 -2.30 -24.21
CA ARG A 275 10.06 -3.22 -25.34
C ARG A 275 11.00 -4.40 -25.19
N GLU A 276 12.26 -4.19 -24.80
CA GLU A 276 13.22 -5.28 -24.54
C GLU A 276 12.73 -6.25 -23.47
N LYS A 277 12.11 -5.75 -22.40
CA LYS A 277 11.60 -6.57 -21.30
C LYS A 277 10.34 -7.34 -21.65
N TYR A 278 9.41 -6.75 -22.43
CA TYR A 278 8.06 -7.27 -22.65
C TYR A 278 7.77 -7.74 -24.08
N SER A 279 8.65 -7.46 -25.07
CA SER A 279 8.53 -8.03 -26.42
C SER A 279 9.05 -9.47 -26.41
N LYS A 280 8.16 -10.40 -26.12
CA LYS A 280 8.40 -11.84 -26.31
C LYS A 280 7.45 -12.40 -27.35
#